data_542c7ec09e3593e7b4c10d2b723ccf1f
#
_entry.id   542c7ec09e3593e7b4c10d2b723ccf1f
#
_cell.length_a   1.000
_cell.length_b   1.000
_cell.length_c   1.000
_cell.angle_alpha   90.00
_cell.angle_beta   90.00
_cell.angle_gamma   90.00
#
_symmetry.space_group_name_H-M   'P 1'
#
loop_
_entity.id
_entity.type
_entity.pdbx_description
1 polymer ?
#
loop_
_entity_poly.entity_id
_entity_poly.type
_entity_poly.pdbx_seq_one_letter_code
_entity_poly.pdbx_strand_id
1 'polypeptide(L)'
;MPRTARSTVAQVCYHVINRGNHRARVFDSPGDFRAFLDLVSMAQARVRLDLLAACLMPNHFHLVVVPHAPGDLGHWMHWLLTTHVCRYNRCRATTGRVWQGRFKAFPIERDEHLLTVMRYVERNALRAGLVDDSQDWAWGSLAWRNGSVHRYLLTEPPIELPRDWTDLVNSPQTSCELKALRTCVNRQRPFGNDAWVVRTAVDLGLQSSLRRVGRPPKEPRS
;
A
#
# COMPACT_ATOMS: atom_id res chain seq x y z
N MET A 1 -4.03 -22.77 -11.83
CA MET A 1 -5.38 -22.22 -11.58
C MET A 1 -5.40 -20.78 -12.05
N PRO A 2 -6.43 -20.35 -12.81
CA PRO A 2 -6.59 -18.94 -13.16
C PRO A 2 -6.72 -18.14 -11.87
N ARG A 3 -5.95 -17.06 -11.74
CA ARG A 3 -6.05 -16.16 -10.58
C ARG A 3 -7.31 -15.32 -10.74
N THR A 4 -8.23 -15.43 -9.80
CA THR A 4 -9.45 -14.61 -9.73
C THR A 4 -9.09 -13.13 -9.86
N ALA A 5 -9.85 -12.40 -10.69
CA ALA A 5 -9.78 -10.96 -10.74
C ALA A 5 -10.05 -10.42 -9.31
N ARG A 6 -9.27 -9.43 -8.86
CA ARG A 6 -9.58 -8.78 -7.60
C ARG A 6 -10.80 -7.91 -7.80
N SER A 7 -11.86 -8.24 -7.08
CA SER A 7 -12.97 -7.31 -6.93
C SER A 7 -12.49 -6.14 -6.06
N THR A 8 -12.27 -4.99 -6.64
CA THR A 8 -12.04 -3.74 -5.91
C THR A 8 -13.31 -2.91 -6.00
N VAL A 9 -13.82 -2.52 -4.85
CA VAL A 9 -15.06 -1.74 -4.71
C VAL A 9 -14.70 -0.27 -4.58
N ALA A 10 -15.53 0.58 -5.18
CA ALA A 10 -15.42 2.02 -5.05
C ALA A 10 -15.57 2.47 -3.59
N GLN A 11 -14.96 3.60 -3.26
CA GLN A 11 -15.10 4.25 -1.96
C GLN A 11 -14.62 3.43 -0.74
N VAL A 12 -13.86 2.35 -0.95
CA VAL A 12 -13.18 1.60 0.11
C VAL A 12 -11.71 2.01 0.15
N CYS A 13 -11.17 2.22 1.34
CA CYS A 13 -9.75 2.47 1.52
C CYS A 13 -8.96 1.17 1.32
N TYR A 14 -7.87 1.22 0.58
CA TYR A 14 -6.98 0.08 0.36
C TYR A 14 -5.54 0.43 0.72
N HIS A 15 -4.88 -0.44 1.47
CA HIS A 15 -3.44 -0.45 1.50
C HIS A 15 -2.91 -1.26 0.32
N VAL A 16 -2.00 -0.67 -0.45
CA VAL A 16 -1.39 -1.26 -1.64
C VAL A 16 0.11 -1.37 -1.45
N ILE A 17 0.68 -2.50 -1.80
CA ILE A 17 2.12 -2.74 -1.77
C ILE A 17 2.56 -3.49 -3.03
N ASN A 18 3.72 -3.13 -3.56
CA ASN A 18 4.49 -4.00 -4.46
C ASN A 18 5.97 -3.94 -4.11
N ARG A 19 6.70 -4.99 -4.45
CA ARG A 19 8.11 -5.14 -4.12
C ARG A 19 8.91 -5.53 -5.36
N GLY A 20 10.14 -5.07 -5.43
CA GLY A 20 11.09 -5.45 -6.46
C GLY A 20 11.31 -6.96 -6.53
N ASN A 21 11.48 -7.47 -7.73
CA ASN A 21 11.75 -8.87 -7.97
C ASN A 21 13.01 -9.29 -7.22
N HIS A 22 13.00 -10.48 -6.61
CA HIS A 22 14.08 -10.96 -5.73
C HIS A 22 14.46 -9.98 -4.59
N ARG A 23 13.56 -9.09 -4.19
CA ARG A 23 13.79 -7.99 -3.23
C ARG A 23 14.86 -6.99 -3.69
N ALA A 24 15.17 -6.98 -4.98
CA ALA A 24 16.13 -6.05 -5.55
C ALA A 24 15.67 -4.61 -5.37
N ARG A 25 16.63 -3.70 -5.29
CA ARG A 25 16.35 -2.25 -5.31
C ARG A 25 15.70 -1.89 -6.64
N VAL A 26 14.74 -1.00 -6.56
CA VAL A 26 13.97 -0.48 -7.71
C VAL A 26 14.23 1.02 -7.86
N PHE A 27 14.54 1.68 -6.74
CA PHE A 27 14.89 3.08 -6.68
C PHE A 27 16.30 3.20 -6.10
N ASP A 28 17.27 3.55 -6.94
CA ASP A 28 18.69 3.64 -6.58
C ASP A 28 19.14 5.09 -6.39
N SER A 29 18.44 6.03 -7.02
CA SER A 29 18.77 7.45 -7.00
C SER A 29 17.52 8.31 -6.71
N PRO A 30 17.70 9.55 -6.23
CA PRO A 30 16.60 10.52 -6.12
C PRO A 30 15.83 10.71 -7.43
N GLY A 31 16.49 10.53 -8.58
CA GLY A 31 15.87 10.60 -9.91
C GLY A 31 14.86 9.47 -10.15
N ASP A 32 15.13 8.26 -9.64
CA ASP A 32 14.20 7.14 -9.77
C ASP A 32 12.92 7.37 -8.97
N PHE A 33 13.06 7.87 -7.74
CA PHE A 33 11.90 8.21 -6.90
C PHE A 33 11.04 9.30 -7.54
N ARG A 34 11.65 10.40 -7.99
CA ARG A 34 10.94 11.49 -8.68
C ARG A 34 10.20 10.97 -9.90
N ALA A 35 10.89 10.21 -10.74
CA ALA A 35 10.26 9.63 -11.93
C ALA A 35 9.06 8.72 -11.62
N PHE A 36 9.09 7.99 -10.50
CA PHE A 36 7.94 7.20 -10.07
C PHE A 36 6.79 8.08 -9.58
N LEU A 37 7.07 9.17 -8.85
CA LEU A 37 6.06 10.12 -8.40
C LEU A 37 5.42 10.88 -9.57
N ASP A 38 6.18 11.21 -10.60
CA ASP A 38 5.65 11.77 -11.86
C ASP A 38 4.64 10.80 -12.51
N LEU A 39 4.98 9.50 -12.52
CA LEU A 39 4.05 8.46 -13.01
C LEU A 39 2.82 8.31 -12.12
N VAL A 40 2.94 8.48 -10.80
CA VAL A 40 1.78 8.51 -9.88
C VAL A 40 0.85 9.66 -10.25
N SER A 41 1.38 10.87 -10.44
CA SER A 41 0.61 12.03 -10.88
C SER A 41 -0.09 11.79 -12.22
N MET A 42 0.63 11.26 -13.21
CA MET A 42 0.07 10.92 -14.51
C MET A 42 -1.02 9.84 -14.43
N ALA A 43 -0.87 8.88 -13.53
CA ALA A 43 -1.87 7.84 -13.31
C ALA A 43 -3.14 8.41 -12.66
N GLN A 44 -3.02 9.36 -11.70
CA GLN A 44 -4.16 10.07 -11.10
C GLN A 44 -4.93 10.90 -12.12
N ALA A 45 -4.24 11.51 -13.09
CA ALA A 45 -4.88 12.23 -14.19
C ALA A 45 -5.67 11.32 -15.16
N ARG A 46 -5.33 10.01 -15.23
CA ARG A 46 -5.98 9.02 -16.10
C ARG A 46 -7.14 8.29 -15.44
N VAL A 47 -6.98 7.94 -14.18
CA VAL A 47 -7.96 7.18 -13.41
C VAL A 47 -8.11 7.85 -12.06
N ARG A 48 -9.31 8.27 -11.74
CA ARG A 48 -9.60 8.98 -10.49
C ARG A 48 -9.39 8.07 -9.29
N LEU A 49 -8.42 8.45 -8.46
CA LEU A 49 -8.04 7.71 -7.28
C LEU A 49 -7.45 8.70 -6.26
N ASP A 50 -7.96 8.67 -5.03
CA ASP A 50 -7.41 9.47 -3.94
C ASP A 50 -6.20 8.75 -3.34
N LEU A 51 -5.11 9.47 -3.14
CA LEU A 51 -3.92 8.99 -2.45
C LEU A 51 -3.90 9.63 -1.06
N LEU A 52 -4.09 8.81 -0.03
CA LEU A 52 -4.17 9.28 1.37
C LEU A 52 -2.80 9.26 2.07
N ALA A 53 -1.99 8.24 1.81
CA ALA A 53 -0.64 8.12 2.34
C ALA A 53 0.26 7.32 1.38
N ALA A 54 1.56 7.58 1.44
CA ALA A 54 2.56 6.89 0.63
C ALA A 54 3.89 6.79 1.36
N CYS A 55 4.66 5.74 1.06
CA CYS A 55 6.06 5.63 1.38
C CYS A 55 6.76 4.80 0.30
N LEU A 56 7.64 5.45 -0.45
CA LEU A 56 8.51 4.76 -1.41
C LEU A 56 9.79 4.36 -0.72
N MET A 57 10.06 3.07 -0.68
CA MET A 57 11.26 2.46 -0.11
C MET A 57 12.20 2.01 -1.24
N PRO A 58 13.50 1.85 -1.02
CA PRO A 58 14.43 1.50 -2.10
C PRO A 58 14.03 0.27 -2.93
N ASN A 59 13.32 -0.68 -2.36
CA ASN A 59 12.95 -1.93 -3.06
C ASN A 59 11.44 -2.25 -3.06
N HIS A 60 10.60 -1.37 -2.56
CA HIS A 60 9.14 -1.53 -2.54
C HIS A 60 8.46 -0.18 -2.28
N PHE A 61 7.14 -0.16 -2.41
CA PHE A 61 6.34 0.99 -2.00
C PHE A 61 5.11 0.55 -1.23
N HIS A 62 4.61 1.45 -0.41
CA HIS A 62 3.32 1.37 0.25
C HIS A 62 2.48 2.58 -0.15
N LEU A 63 1.21 2.35 -0.47
CA LEU A 63 0.22 3.40 -0.75
C LEU A 63 -1.06 3.12 0.03
N VAL A 64 -1.73 4.15 0.52
CA VAL A 64 -3.11 4.08 1.00
C VAL A 64 -3.96 4.87 0.04
N VAL A 65 -4.93 4.21 -0.58
CA VAL A 65 -5.70 4.78 -1.71
C VAL A 65 -7.19 4.51 -1.62
N VAL A 66 -8.00 5.36 -2.26
CA VAL A 66 -9.45 5.20 -2.40
C VAL A 66 -9.82 5.28 -3.88
N PRO A 67 -10.27 4.19 -4.51
CA PRO A 67 -10.77 4.21 -5.87
C PRO A 67 -12.19 4.83 -5.91
N HIS A 68 -12.52 5.55 -6.98
CA HIS A 68 -13.82 6.20 -7.16
C HIS A 68 -14.85 5.32 -7.88
N ALA A 69 -14.39 4.37 -8.71
CA ALA A 69 -15.25 3.38 -9.36
C ALA A 69 -14.71 1.96 -9.21
N PRO A 70 -15.58 0.93 -9.37
CA PRO A 70 -15.14 -0.47 -9.38
C PRO A 70 -14.08 -0.71 -10.47
N GLY A 71 -12.98 -1.34 -10.11
CA GLY A 71 -11.87 -1.63 -11.05
C GLY A 71 -10.81 -0.54 -11.19
N ASP A 72 -11.07 0.70 -10.77
CA ASP A 72 -10.13 1.83 -10.89
C ASP A 72 -8.77 1.51 -10.31
N LEU A 73 -8.72 0.91 -9.12
CA LEU A 73 -7.44 0.51 -8.51
C LEU A 73 -6.66 -0.45 -9.42
N GLY A 74 -7.35 -1.38 -10.06
CA GLY A 74 -6.72 -2.32 -11.01
C GLY A 74 -6.15 -1.61 -12.24
N HIS A 75 -6.94 -0.73 -12.85
CA HIS A 75 -6.55 0.05 -14.03
C HIS A 75 -5.38 1.00 -13.70
N TRP A 76 -5.48 1.74 -12.60
CA TRP A 76 -4.47 2.66 -12.13
C TRP A 76 -3.13 1.96 -11.88
N MET A 77 -3.15 0.87 -11.11
CA MET A 77 -1.96 0.09 -10.80
C MET A 77 -1.36 -0.60 -12.03
N HIS A 78 -2.20 -1.10 -12.93
CA HIS A 78 -1.71 -1.69 -14.17
C HIS A 78 -0.94 -0.68 -15.01
N TRP A 79 -1.54 0.49 -15.23
CA TRP A 79 -0.90 1.55 -16.00
C TRP A 79 0.41 2.02 -15.34
N LEU A 80 0.37 2.33 -14.04
CA LEU A 80 1.53 2.79 -13.28
C LEU A 80 2.70 1.80 -13.36
N LEU A 81 2.44 0.53 -13.04
CA LEU A 81 3.50 -0.47 -12.97
C LEU A 81 4.05 -0.84 -14.35
N THR A 82 3.20 -0.91 -15.36
CA THR A 82 3.63 -1.21 -16.75
C THR A 82 4.50 -0.07 -17.28
N THR A 83 4.06 1.18 -17.13
CA THR A 83 4.82 2.35 -17.58
C THR A 83 6.14 2.46 -16.83
N HIS A 84 6.14 2.20 -15.52
CA HIS A 84 7.37 2.19 -14.72
C HIS A 84 8.35 1.11 -15.21
N VAL A 85 7.90 -0.12 -15.48
CA VAL A 85 8.76 -1.21 -15.99
C VAL A 85 9.37 -0.84 -17.34
N CYS A 86 8.58 -0.28 -18.26
CA CYS A 86 9.09 0.16 -19.56
C CYS A 86 10.18 1.25 -19.41
N ARG A 87 9.93 2.25 -18.53
CA ARG A 87 10.92 3.30 -18.23
C ARG A 87 12.17 2.72 -17.58
N TYR A 88 12.01 1.90 -16.54
CA TYR A 88 13.10 1.27 -15.78
C TYR A 88 14.04 0.49 -16.70
N ASN A 89 13.46 -0.42 -17.50
CA ASN A 89 14.23 -1.26 -18.41
C ASN A 89 14.97 -0.43 -19.48
N ARG A 90 14.31 0.59 -20.04
CA ARG A 90 14.94 1.50 -21.02
C ARG A 90 16.11 2.27 -20.41
N CYS A 91 15.93 2.85 -19.22
CA CYS A 91 16.98 3.64 -18.57
C CYS A 91 18.18 2.81 -18.12
N ARG A 92 17.99 1.52 -17.84
CA ARG A 92 19.05 0.60 -17.38
C ARG A 92 19.56 -0.36 -18.45
N ALA A 93 19.07 -0.23 -19.69
CA ALA A 93 19.35 -1.16 -20.79
C ALA A 93 19.15 -2.64 -20.39
N THR A 94 18.06 -2.91 -19.62
CA THR A 94 17.71 -4.23 -19.12
C THR A 94 16.36 -4.69 -19.66
N THR A 95 16.03 -5.96 -19.41
CA THR A 95 14.75 -6.55 -19.79
C THR A 95 14.18 -7.39 -18.65
N GLY A 96 12.88 -7.70 -18.73
CA GLY A 96 12.24 -8.60 -17.79
C GLY A 96 11.46 -7.91 -16.67
N ARG A 97 11.22 -8.65 -15.59
CA ARG A 97 10.33 -8.23 -14.50
C ARG A 97 11.07 -7.37 -13.48
N VAL A 98 10.61 -6.14 -13.28
CA VAL A 98 11.09 -5.28 -12.20
C VAL A 98 10.38 -5.62 -10.88
N TRP A 99 9.07 -5.86 -10.93
CA TRP A 99 8.25 -6.15 -9.76
C TRP A 99 8.05 -7.66 -9.56
N GLN A 100 7.96 -8.10 -8.30
CA GLN A 100 7.83 -9.52 -7.91
C GLN A 100 6.55 -10.20 -8.44
N GLY A 101 5.61 -9.42 -8.95
CA GLY A 101 4.36 -9.89 -9.51
C GLY A 101 3.29 -8.81 -9.45
N ARG A 102 2.03 -9.22 -9.41
CA ARG A 102 0.93 -8.27 -9.18
C ARG A 102 1.06 -7.64 -7.79
N PHE A 103 0.72 -6.36 -7.68
CA PHE A 103 0.63 -5.69 -6.39
C PHE A 103 -0.28 -6.47 -5.42
N LYS A 104 -0.06 -6.35 -4.13
CA LYS A 104 -0.97 -6.80 -3.08
C LYS A 104 -1.81 -5.63 -2.61
N ALA A 105 -3.06 -5.90 -2.25
CA ALA A 105 -3.93 -4.90 -1.64
C ALA A 105 -4.80 -5.57 -0.58
N PHE A 106 -5.12 -4.84 0.49
CA PHE A 106 -6.15 -5.23 1.43
C PHE A 106 -7.04 -4.03 1.78
N PRO A 107 -8.35 -4.23 1.96
CA PRO A 107 -9.28 -3.17 2.33
C PRO A 107 -9.11 -2.80 3.81
N ILE A 108 -9.37 -1.52 4.11
CA ILE A 108 -9.22 -0.91 5.43
C ILE A 108 -10.55 -0.27 5.80
N GLU A 109 -11.03 -0.49 7.03
CA GLU A 109 -12.19 0.22 7.59
C GLU A 109 -11.86 1.70 7.80
N ARG A 110 -12.86 2.58 7.56
CA ARG A 110 -12.69 4.04 7.60
C ARG A 110 -12.92 4.60 9.03
N ASP A 111 -12.10 4.16 9.96
CA ASP A 111 -12.08 4.57 11.35
C ASP A 111 -10.63 4.63 11.85
N GLU A 112 -10.37 4.43 13.13
CA GLU A 112 -9.01 4.38 13.71
C GLU A 112 -8.10 3.33 13.05
N HIS A 113 -8.68 2.32 12.37
CA HIS A 113 -7.88 1.35 11.60
C HIS A 113 -7.20 2.02 10.40
N LEU A 114 -7.86 3.00 9.76
CA LEU A 114 -7.24 3.77 8.68
C LEU A 114 -6.04 4.57 9.21
N LEU A 115 -6.18 5.24 10.35
CA LEU A 115 -5.08 5.98 10.97
C LEU A 115 -3.91 5.04 11.31
N THR A 116 -4.21 3.86 11.84
CA THR A 116 -3.21 2.84 12.16
C THR A 116 -2.42 2.40 10.92
N VAL A 117 -3.09 2.21 9.77
CA VAL A 117 -2.43 1.84 8.51
C VAL A 117 -1.65 3.02 7.93
N MET A 118 -2.19 4.24 7.96
CA MET A 118 -1.47 5.44 7.49
C MET A 118 -0.19 5.66 8.30
N ARG A 119 -0.28 5.58 9.63
CA ARG A 119 0.88 5.62 10.53
C ARG A 119 1.91 4.54 10.18
N TYR A 120 1.45 3.30 9.95
CA TYR A 120 2.33 2.20 9.52
C TYR A 120 3.05 2.52 8.21
N VAL A 121 2.37 3.11 7.24
CA VAL A 121 2.93 3.49 5.94
C VAL A 121 3.93 4.63 6.10
N GLU A 122 3.57 5.70 6.77
CA GLU A 122 4.41 6.89 6.93
C GLU A 122 5.66 6.64 7.79
N ARG A 123 5.59 5.69 8.74
CA ARG A 123 6.72 5.28 9.58
C ARG A 123 7.69 4.29 8.91
N ASN A 124 7.42 3.83 7.69
CA ASN A 124 8.20 2.73 7.09
C ASN A 124 9.70 3.03 6.98
N ALA A 125 10.08 4.25 6.57
CA ALA A 125 11.47 4.64 6.40
C ALA A 125 12.21 4.70 7.76
N LEU A 126 11.61 5.32 8.77
CA LEU A 126 12.13 5.35 10.13
C LEU A 126 12.28 3.93 10.70
N ARG A 127 11.26 3.07 10.56
CA ARG A 127 11.33 1.68 11.01
C ARG A 127 12.40 0.86 10.30
N ALA A 128 12.78 1.24 9.09
CA ALA A 128 13.84 0.60 8.31
C ALA A 128 15.23 1.20 8.59
N GLY A 129 15.34 2.19 9.47
CA GLY A 129 16.59 2.87 9.79
C GLY A 129 17.16 3.69 8.62
N LEU A 130 16.32 4.19 7.72
CA LEU A 130 16.75 5.04 6.61
C LEU A 130 16.81 6.51 6.99
N VAL A 131 16.09 6.90 8.03
CA VAL A 131 16.04 8.24 8.63
C VAL A 131 15.84 8.10 10.14
N ASP A 132 16.16 9.13 10.90
CA ASP A 132 15.94 9.20 12.35
C ASP A 132 14.58 9.82 12.70
N ASP A 133 13.98 10.57 11.78
CA ASP A 133 12.60 11.08 11.86
C ASP A 133 11.87 10.78 10.55
N SER A 134 10.58 10.37 10.65
CA SER A 134 9.78 10.00 9.48
C SER A 134 9.55 11.16 8.52
N GLN A 135 9.52 12.40 9.01
CA GLN A 135 9.37 13.61 8.18
C GLN A 135 10.60 13.91 7.30
N ASP A 136 11.77 13.36 7.65
CA ASP A 136 13.01 13.55 6.89
C ASP A 136 13.06 12.65 5.64
N TRP A 137 12.13 11.70 5.53
CA TRP A 137 12.05 10.84 4.35
C TRP A 137 11.31 11.54 3.20
N ALA A 138 12.05 12.18 2.32
CA ALA A 138 11.51 12.98 1.20
C ALA A 138 10.52 12.20 0.30
N TRP A 139 10.55 10.87 0.29
CA TRP A 139 9.72 9.98 -0.53
C TRP A 139 8.55 9.38 0.25
N GLY A 140 8.18 10.00 1.36
CA GLY A 140 7.06 9.65 2.23
C GLY A 140 6.04 10.76 2.38
N SER A 141 4.76 10.38 2.52
CA SER A 141 3.65 11.34 2.59
C SER A 141 3.68 12.21 3.85
N LEU A 142 4.34 11.81 4.94
CA LEU A 142 4.50 12.69 6.10
C LEU A 142 5.33 13.94 5.74
N ALA A 143 6.45 13.78 5.03
CA ALA A 143 7.23 14.90 4.53
C ALA A 143 6.40 15.79 3.56
N TRP A 144 5.54 15.17 2.76
CA TRP A 144 4.71 15.92 1.81
C TRP A 144 3.63 16.74 2.51
N ARG A 145 3.02 16.23 3.59
CA ARG A 145 2.06 16.97 4.42
C ARG A 145 2.70 18.20 5.07
N ASN A 146 3.95 18.08 5.47
CA ASN A 146 4.70 19.13 6.17
C ASN A 146 5.37 20.14 5.22
N GLY A 147 4.90 20.27 3.98
CA GLY A 147 5.28 21.37 3.07
C GLY A 147 6.20 20.99 1.90
N SER A 148 6.35 19.70 1.58
CA SER A 148 7.10 19.26 0.40
C SER A 148 6.36 19.55 -0.91
N VAL A 149 7.10 19.67 -2.00
CA VAL A 149 6.61 19.87 -3.37
C VAL A 149 5.63 18.79 -3.86
N HIS A 150 5.59 17.62 -3.21
CA HIS A 150 4.71 16.51 -3.59
C HIS A 150 3.35 16.51 -2.87
N ARG A 151 3.05 17.56 -2.07
CA ARG A 151 1.76 17.69 -1.36
C ARG A 151 0.54 17.57 -2.29
N TYR A 152 0.67 18.02 -3.53
CA TYR A 152 -0.38 17.97 -4.55
C TYR A 152 -0.83 16.56 -4.94
N LEU A 153 -0.04 15.53 -4.66
CA LEU A 153 -0.40 14.13 -4.89
C LEU A 153 -1.41 13.61 -3.86
N LEU A 154 -1.49 14.25 -2.68
CA LEU A 154 -2.30 13.77 -1.58
C LEU A 154 -3.70 14.37 -1.60
N THR A 155 -4.66 13.51 -1.30
CA THR A 155 -6.02 13.89 -0.89
C THR A 155 -6.11 13.84 0.63
N GLU A 156 -6.92 14.71 1.23
CA GLU A 156 -7.19 14.66 2.66
C GLU A 156 -7.88 13.35 3.02
N PRO A 157 -7.46 12.69 4.10
CA PRO A 157 -8.12 11.48 4.55
C PRO A 157 -9.56 11.77 4.99
N PRO A 158 -10.47 10.79 4.88
CA PRO A 158 -11.87 10.94 5.28
C PRO A 158 -12.05 11.01 6.81
N ILE A 159 -10.97 10.94 7.56
CA ILE A 159 -10.91 11.05 9.03
C ILE A 159 -9.87 12.12 9.35
N GLU A 160 -10.21 13.01 10.28
CA GLU A 160 -9.28 14.05 10.73
C GLU A 160 -8.03 13.42 11.36
N LEU A 161 -6.86 13.89 10.93
CA LEU A 161 -5.60 13.48 11.54
C LEU A 161 -5.45 14.18 12.91
N PRO A 162 -4.97 13.46 13.93
CA PRO A 162 -4.62 14.08 15.21
C PRO A 162 -3.63 15.25 15.04
N ARG A 163 -3.73 16.26 15.91
CA ARG A 163 -2.84 17.43 15.85
C ARG A 163 -1.37 17.06 16.04
N ASP A 164 -1.11 16.03 16.81
CA ASP A 164 0.20 15.43 17.09
C ASP A 164 0.55 14.29 16.13
N TRP A 165 -0.01 14.30 14.91
CA TRP A 165 0.18 13.20 13.95
C TRP A 165 1.63 12.86 13.68
N THR A 166 2.51 13.84 13.55
CA THR A 166 3.95 13.62 13.34
C THR A 166 4.58 12.86 14.50
N ASP A 167 4.27 13.26 15.73
CA ASP A 167 4.77 12.59 16.94
C ASP A 167 4.23 11.16 17.04
N LEU A 168 2.95 10.98 16.71
CA LEU A 168 2.33 9.67 16.68
C LEU A 168 2.97 8.76 15.64
N VAL A 169 3.29 9.27 14.44
CA VAL A 169 4.00 8.51 13.40
C VAL A 169 5.40 8.14 13.88
N ASN A 170 6.12 9.02 14.54
CA ASN A 170 7.46 8.76 15.05
C ASN A 170 7.48 7.81 16.26
N SER A 171 6.38 7.72 17.00
CA SER A 171 6.25 6.78 18.11
C SER A 171 6.20 5.33 17.65
N PRO A 172 6.89 4.39 18.34
CA PRO A 172 6.85 2.97 17.95
C PRO A 172 5.45 2.38 17.97
N GLN A 173 5.12 1.60 16.95
CA GLN A 173 3.93 0.75 16.96
C GLN A 173 4.17 -0.50 17.82
N THR A 174 3.14 -0.97 18.49
CA THR A 174 3.20 -2.20 19.30
C THR A 174 3.49 -3.43 18.44
N SER A 175 4.06 -4.45 19.04
CA SER A 175 4.29 -5.74 18.36
C SER A 175 2.99 -6.39 17.88
N CYS A 176 1.88 -6.20 18.60
CA CYS A 176 0.55 -6.68 18.23
C CYS A 176 0.02 -5.98 16.96
N GLU A 177 0.07 -4.64 16.91
CA GLU A 177 -0.30 -3.86 15.72
C GLU A 177 0.50 -4.27 14.50
N LEU A 178 1.83 -4.37 14.63
CA LEU A 178 2.72 -4.78 13.54
C LEU A 178 2.42 -6.21 13.07
N LYS A 179 2.12 -7.13 13.97
CA LYS A 179 1.76 -8.51 13.63
C LYS A 179 0.42 -8.56 12.88
N ALA A 180 -0.57 -7.81 13.32
CA ALA A 180 -1.88 -7.70 12.67
C ALA A 180 -1.73 -7.15 11.24
N LEU A 181 -1.04 -6.00 11.08
CA LEU A 181 -0.81 -5.38 9.77
C LEU A 181 -0.01 -6.28 8.82
N ARG A 182 1.07 -6.93 9.30
CA ARG A 182 1.84 -7.88 8.50
C ARG A 182 1.00 -9.08 8.05
N THR A 183 0.08 -9.53 8.89
CA THR A 183 -0.88 -10.59 8.52
C THR A 183 -1.78 -10.12 7.39
N CYS A 184 -2.33 -8.90 7.47
CA CYS A 184 -3.16 -8.32 6.41
C CYS A 184 -2.38 -8.15 5.10
N VAL A 185 -1.15 -7.64 5.15
CA VAL A 185 -0.25 -7.53 3.98
C VAL A 185 0.01 -8.90 3.32
N ASN A 186 0.29 -9.92 4.12
CA ASN A 186 0.65 -11.23 3.59
C ASN A 186 -0.55 -11.98 3.01
N ARG A 187 -1.70 -11.88 3.66
CA ARG A 187 -2.91 -12.64 3.33
C ARG A 187 -3.92 -11.85 2.51
N GLN A 188 -3.73 -10.54 2.37
CA GLN A 188 -4.71 -9.61 1.80
C GLN A 188 -6.05 -9.63 2.58
N ARG A 189 -5.95 -9.83 3.92
CA ARG A 189 -7.08 -9.85 4.84
C ARG A 189 -7.57 -8.42 5.07
N PRO A 190 -8.87 -8.14 5.07
CA PRO A 190 -9.43 -6.87 5.50
C PRO A 190 -8.92 -6.48 6.90
N PHE A 191 -8.68 -5.18 7.13
CA PHE A 191 -8.23 -4.62 8.40
C PHE A 191 -9.29 -3.67 8.94
N GLY A 192 -9.92 -4.03 10.03
CA GLY A 192 -11.04 -3.35 10.67
C GLY A 192 -11.54 -4.15 11.85
N ASN A 193 -12.68 -3.77 12.42
CA ASN A 193 -13.34 -4.55 13.46
C ASN A 193 -13.83 -5.90 12.91
N ASP A 194 -14.04 -6.87 13.79
CA ASP A 194 -14.32 -8.25 13.38
C ASP A 194 -15.59 -8.37 12.52
N ALA A 195 -16.65 -7.62 12.83
CA ALA A 195 -17.90 -7.66 12.07
C ALA A 195 -17.70 -7.10 10.64
N TRP A 196 -16.99 -5.99 10.51
CA TRP A 196 -16.66 -5.40 9.22
C TRP A 196 -15.71 -6.29 8.40
N VAL A 197 -14.72 -6.89 9.05
CA VAL A 197 -13.77 -7.83 8.40
C VAL A 197 -14.50 -9.01 7.77
N VAL A 198 -15.45 -9.63 8.50
CA VAL A 198 -16.22 -10.77 7.99
C VAL A 198 -17.11 -10.35 6.82
N ARG A 199 -17.86 -9.26 6.97
CA ARG A 199 -18.74 -8.73 5.91
C ARG A 199 -17.93 -8.36 4.66
N THR A 200 -16.88 -7.58 4.80
CA THR A 200 -16.01 -7.15 3.69
C THR A 200 -15.33 -8.34 3.00
N ALA A 201 -14.95 -9.36 3.76
CA ALA A 201 -14.37 -10.57 3.16
C ALA A 201 -15.38 -11.34 2.31
N VAL A 202 -16.66 -11.35 2.68
CA VAL A 202 -17.73 -11.96 1.88
C VAL A 202 -17.94 -11.12 0.62
N ASP A 203 -18.15 -9.82 0.75
CA ASP A 203 -18.46 -8.90 -0.35
C ASP A 203 -17.35 -8.87 -1.43
N LEU A 204 -16.10 -9.02 -1.02
CA LEU A 204 -14.93 -8.98 -1.91
C LEU A 204 -14.37 -10.36 -2.31
N GLY A 205 -15.01 -11.46 -1.90
CA GLY A 205 -14.52 -12.81 -2.17
C GLY A 205 -13.19 -13.14 -1.50
N LEU A 206 -12.91 -12.55 -0.31
CA LEU A 206 -11.66 -12.69 0.44
C LEU A 206 -11.76 -13.67 1.62
N GLN A 207 -12.81 -14.51 1.70
CA GLN A 207 -13.05 -15.44 2.82
C GLN A 207 -11.85 -16.37 3.07
N SER A 208 -11.12 -16.74 2.02
CA SER A 208 -9.90 -17.54 2.13
C SER A 208 -8.80 -16.86 2.95
N SER A 209 -8.79 -15.52 3.02
CA SER A 209 -7.82 -14.74 3.80
C SER A 209 -8.06 -14.87 5.31
N LEU A 210 -9.26 -15.23 5.74
CA LEU A 210 -9.66 -15.37 7.14
C LEU A 210 -9.31 -16.75 7.73
N ARG A 211 -9.11 -17.76 6.88
CA ARG A 211 -8.82 -19.12 7.33
C ARG A 211 -7.50 -19.17 8.13
N ARG A 212 -7.41 -20.04 9.12
CA ARG A 212 -6.14 -20.29 9.83
C ARG A 212 -5.08 -20.84 8.87
N VAL A 213 -3.81 -20.48 9.12
CA VAL A 213 -2.69 -21.06 8.38
C VAL A 213 -2.44 -22.47 8.91
N GLY A 214 -2.45 -23.45 8.04
CA GLY A 214 -2.16 -24.84 8.40
C GLY A 214 -2.90 -25.80 7.46
N ARG A 215 -2.50 -27.08 7.52
CA ARG A 215 -3.23 -28.16 6.86
C ARG A 215 -4.57 -28.32 7.60
N PRO A 216 -5.71 -28.44 6.89
CA PRO A 216 -6.97 -28.77 7.54
C PRO A 216 -6.79 -30.02 8.42
N PRO A 217 -7.43 -30.11 9.61
CA PRO A 217 -7.46 -31.34 10.37
C PRO A 217 -7.91 -32.48 9.46
N LYS A 218 -7.23 -33.62 9.49
CA LYS A 218 -7.74 -34.83 8.84
C LYS A 218 -9.04 -35.18 9.55
N GLU A 219 -10.13 -35.32 8.79
CA GLU A 219 -11.35 -35.93 9.31
C GLU A 219 -10.99 -37.31 9.88
N PRO A 220 -11.50 -37.69 11.06
CA PRO A 220 -11.32 -39.03 11.57
C PRO A 220 -11.90 -40.01 10.55
N ARG A 221 -11.09 -40.94 10.07
CA ARG A 221 -11.58 -42.03 9.23
C ARG A 221 -12.57 -42.86 10.10
N SER A 222 -13.84 -42.82 9.72
CA SER A 222 -14.86 -43.74 10.22
C SER A 222 -14.52 -45.18 9.88
#